data_eeb9899db3315522f40413cdff5e35a4
#
_entry.id   eeb9899db3315522f40413cdff5e35a4
#
_cell.length_a   1.000
_cell.length_b   1.000
_cell.length_c   1.000
_cell.angle_alpha   90.00
_cell.angle_beta   90.00
_cell.angle_gamma   90.00
#
_symmetry.space_group_name_H-M   'P 1'
#
loop_
_entity.id
_entity.type
_entity.pdbx_description
1 polymer ?
#
loop_
_entity_poly.entity_id
_entity_poly.type
_entity_poly.pdbx_seq_one_letter_code
_entity_poly.pdbx_strand_id
1 'polypeptide(L)'
;LTFDDGPHPEITRFVLSELDKYQAKATFFCIGKNVSLFPEVYKDILEKGHAVGNHTHHHLNGWKTGTADYVTDVLHARQYIHSALFRPPYGRSTRRQRETLSKLAEPFHEIMWTVLSGDFDKRISPQKCYKNVVNNVVDGSIVVFHDSEKAYERLRYSLPKVLEYFANQGYQFHKISTEIIEK
;
A
#
# COMPACT_ATOMS: atom_id res chain seq x y z
N LEU A 1 -6.39 6.38 -0.03
CA LEU A 1 -5.45 5.85 0.96
C LEU A 1 -4.82 4.57 0.44
N THR A 2 -3.53 4.34 0.75
CA THR A 2 -2.82 3.10 0.43
C THR A 2 -2.07 2.57 1.65
N PHE A 3 -1.93 1.25 1.73
CA PHE A 3 -1.25 0.55 2.83
C PHE A 3 -0.23 -0.41 2.25
N ASP A 4 1.01 -0.35 2.74
CA ASP A 4 2.12 -1.20 2.30
C ASP A 4 2.52 -2.19 3.41
N ASP A 5 3.20 -3.28 3.07
CA ASP A 5 3.80 -4.31 3.93
C ASP A 5 2.84 -5.43 4.39
N GLY A 6 1.54 -5.26 4.39
CA GLY A 6 0.59 -6.28 4.82
C GLY A 6 0.52 -7.52 3.89
N PRO A 7 -0.43 -8.43 4.15
CA PRO A 7 -1.36 -8.41 5.27
C PRO A 7 -0.73 -8.85 6.60
N HIS A 8 -1.21 -8.27 7.70
CA HIS A 8 -0.90 -8.68 9.07
C HIS A 8 -2.19 -9.04 9.82
N PRO A 9 -2.26 -10.14 10.57
CA PRO A 9 -3.52 -10.68 11.10
C PRO A 9 -4.31 -9.71 12.00
N GLU A 10 -3.63 -8.86 12.76
CA GLU A 10 -4.27 -7.90 13.65
C GLU A 10 -4.32 -6.49 13.03
N ILE A 11 -3.19 -6.03 12.48
CA ILE A 11 -3.05 -4.64 12.03
C ILE A 11 -3.88 -4.37 10.79
N THR A 12 -3.86 -5.28 9.81
CA THR A 12 -4.68 -5.13 8.60
C THR A 12 -6.17 -5.15 8.96
N ARG A 13 -6.60 -6.03 9.87
CA ARG A 13 -8.00 -6.06 10.36
C ARG A 13 -8.39 -4.78 11.09
N PHE A 14 -7.48 -4.20 11.88
CA PHE A 14 -7.70 -2.88 12.46
C PHE A 14 -7.91 -1.82 11.37
N VAL A 15 -7.05 -1.78 10.34
CA VAL A 15 -7.18 -0.86 9.21
C VAL A 15 -8.54 -1.04 8.53
N LEU A 16 -8.93 -2.27 8.20
CA LEU A 16 -10.21 -2.58 7.58
C LEU A 16 -11.40 -2.09 8.42
N SER A 17 -11.33 -2.29 9.74
CA SER A 17 -12.35 -1.82 10.69
C SER A 17 -12.47 -0.28 10.71
N GLU A 18 -11.35 0.45 10.64
CA GLU A 18 -11.37 1.91 10.59
C GLU A 18 -11.93 2.43 9.25
N LEU A 19 -11.56 1.80 8.13
CA LEU A 19 -12.07 2.16 6.80
C LEU A 19 -13.60 1.95 6.69
N ASP A 20 -14.12 0.87 7.26
CA ASP A 20 -15.56 0.55 7.26
C ASP A 20 -16.42 1.65 7.90
N LYS A 21 -15.93 2.29 8.96
CA LYS A 21 -16.66 3.38 9.67
C LYS A 21 -17.02 4.55 8.75
N TYR A 22 -16.22 4.76 7.69
CA TYR A 22 -16.35 5.86 6.75
C TYR A 22 -16.73 5.39 5.34
N GLN A 23 -17.08 4.12 5.16
CA GLN A 23 -17.33 3.50 3.84
C GLN A 23 -16.14 3.73 2.88
N ALA A 24 -14.94 3.93 3.45
CA ALA A 24 -13.72 4.24 2.71
C ALA A 24 -13.21 3.01 1.96
N LYS A 25 -12.73 3.22 0.73
CA LYS A 25 -12.03 2.20 -0.04
C LYS A 25 -10.55 2.58 -0.16
N ALA A 26 -9.69 1.59 -0.12
CA ALA A 26 -8.23 1.75 -0.14
C ALA A 26 -7.57 0.72 -1.05
N THR A 27 -6.26 0.89 -1.27
CA THR A 27 -5.43 -0.08 -2.00
C THR A 27 -4.33 -0.59 -1.08
N PHE A 28 -4.18 -1.91 -1.00
CA PHE A 28 -3.18 -2.59 -0.17
C PHE A 28 -2.08 -3.17 -1.07
N PHE A 29 -0.86 -2.67 -0.94
CA PHE A 29 0.32 -3.23 -1.62
C PHE A 29 0.93 -4.30 -0.73
N CYS A 30 0.54 -5.55 -1.00
CA CYS A 30 0.81 -6.68 -0.16
C CYS A 30 2.16 -7.34 -0.49
N ILE A 31 2.86 -7.81 0.56
CA ILE A 31 4.04 -8.66 0.43
C ILE A 31 3.57 -10.10 0.16
N GLY A 32 4.02 -10.73 -0.93
CA GLY A 32 3.57 -12.06 -1.33
C GLY A 32 3.78 -13.12 -0.26
N LYS A 33 4.89 -13.07 0.48
CA LYS A 33 5.14 -13.94 1.64
C LYS A 33 4.05 -13.79 2.72
N ASN A 34 3.62 -12.57 3.01
CA ASN A 34 2.59 -12.32 4.01
C ASN A 34 1.21 -12.82 3.53
N VAL A 35 0.92 -12.68 2.23
CA VAL A 35 -0.31 -13.26 1.65
C VAL A 35 -0.31 -14.78 1.78
N SER A 36 0.82 -15.45 1.53
CA SER A 36 0.92 -16.89 1.70
C SER A 36 0.77 -17.36 3.15
N LEU A 37 1.17 -16.53 4.12
CA LEU A 37 1.05 -16.82 5.56
C LEU A 37 -0.33 -16.51 6.14
N PHE A 38 -1.01 -15.49 5.60
CA PHE A 38 -2.29 -14.98 6.11
C PHE A 38 -3.33 -14.85 4.99
N PRO A 39 -3.63 -15.92 4.25
CA PRO A 39 -4.54 -15.88 3.08
C PRO A 39 -5.96 -15.46 3.46
N GLU A 40 -6.42 -15.75 4.66
CA GLU A 40 -7.74 -15.32 5.17
C GLU A 40 -7.81 -13.78 5.34
N VAL A 41 -6.72 -13.13 5.79
CA VAL A 41 -6.68 -11.67 5.93
C VAL A 41 -6.64 -11.00 4.54
N TYR A 42 -5.91 -11.59 3.61
CA TYR A 42 -5.93 -11.14 2.22
C TYR A 42 -7.33 -11.25 1.59
N LYS A 43 -8.04 -12.34 1.89
CA LYS A 43 -9.43 -12.53 1.47
C LYS A 43 -10.35 -11.46 2.08
N ASP A 44 -10.18 -11.13 3.39
CA ASP A 44 -10.92 -10.06 4.05
C ASP A 44 -10.76 -8.71 3.31
N ILE A 45 -9.56 -8.38 2.83
CA ILE A 45 -9.29 -7.15 2.03
C ILE A 45 -10.16 -7.14 0.76
N LEU A 46 -10.17 -8.26 0.02
CA LEU A 46 -10.89 -8.37 -1.24
C LEU A 46 -12.42 -8.35 -1.03
N GLU A 47 -12.93 -9.11 -0.06
CA GLU A 47 -14.36 -9.20 0.24
C GLU A 47 -14.94 -7.86 0.70
N LYS A 48 -14.14 -7.02 1.36
CA LYS A 48 -14.53 -5.65 1.72
C LYS A 48 -14.42 -4.65 0.55
N GLY A 49 -14.08 -5.13 -0.65
CA GLY A 49 -14.08 -4.35 -1.88
C GLY A 49 -12.92 -3.39 -2.05
N HIS A 50 -11.82 -3.58 -1.32
CA HIS A 50 -10.58 -2.84 -1.53
C HIS A 50 -9.82 -3.35 -2.75
N ALA A 51 -8.84 -2.59 -3.23
CA ALA A 51 -7.90 -3.06 -4.26
C ALA A 51 -6.63 -3.61 -3.59
N VAL A 52 -5.94 -4.49 -4.33
CA VAL A 52 -4.63 -5.02 -3.94
C VAL A 52 -3.60 -4.72 -5.00
N GLY A 53 -2.34 -4.62 -4.61
CA GLY A 53 -1.18 -4.46 -5.47
C GLY A 53 -0.02 -5.32 -4.98
N ASN A 54 0.94 -5.55 -5.86
CA ASN A 54 2.14 -6.34 -5.59
C ASN A 54 3.20 -5.47 -4.92
N HIS A 55 3.77 -5.94 -3.78
CA HIS A 55 4.87 -5.28 -3.06
C HIS A 55 6.09 -6.19 -2.94
N THR A 56 6.40 -6.98 -4.01
CA THR A 56 7.37 -8.06 -4.07
C THR A 56 7.02 -9.24 -3.13
N HIS A 57 7.75 -10.36 -3.23
CA HIS A 57 7.49 -11.51 -2.34
C HIS A 57 8.26 -11.41 -1.01
N HIS A 58 9.50 -10.92 -1.04
CA HIS A 58 10.37 -10.82 0.12
C HIS A 58 10.72 -9.37 0.51
N HIS A 59 9.96 -8.39 0.06
CA HIS A 59 10.19 -6.96 0.34
C HIS A 59 11.60 -6.49 -0.07
N LEU A 60 12.06 -6.91 -1.26
CA LEU A 60 13.41 -6.63 -1.75
C LEU A 60 13.61 -5.14 -2.09
N ASN A 61 14.78 -4.60 -1.71
CA ASN A 61 15.16 -3.26 -2.12
C ASN A 61 15.75 -3.29 -3.54
N GLY A 62 15.05 -2.70 -4.51
CA GLY A 62 15.46 -2.76 -5.91
C GLY A 62 16.85 -2.17 -6.20
N TRP A 63 17.28 -1.15 -5.44
CA TRP A 63 18.64 -0.59 -5.61
C TRP A 63 19.74 -1.51 -5.10
N LYS A 64 19.41 -2.50 -4.27
CA LYS A 64 20.36 -3.46 -3.67
C LYS A 64 20.23 -4.87 -4.26
N THR A 65 19.33 -5.07 -5.21
CA THR A 65 19.01 -6.37 -5.79
C THR A 65 19.22 -6.34 -7.29
N GLY A 66 19.85 -7.37 -7.84
CA GLY A 66 20.00 -7.55 -9.29
C GLY A 66 18.66 -7.57 -10.02
N THR A 67 18.63 -7.11 -11.28
CA THR A 67 17.37 -7.00 -12.03
C THR A 67 16.66 -8.34 -12.17
N ALA A 68 17.38 -9.43 -12.47
CA ALA A 68 16.79 -10.75 -12.63
C ALA A 68 16.14 -11.25 -11.34
N ASP A 69 16.84 -11.18 -10.22
CA ASP A 69 16.36 -11.62 -8.91
C ASP A 69 15.17 -10.79 -8.45
N TYR A 70 15.21 -9.46 -8.66
CA TYR A 70 14.14 -8.56 -8.32
C TYR A 70 12.85 -8.87 -9.10
N VAL A 71 12.97 -9.04 -10.41
CA VAL A 71 11.84 -9.39 -11.28
C VAL A 71 11.29 -10.77 -10.92
N THR A 72 12.14 -11.74 -10.65
CA THR A 72 11.73 -13.08 -10.19
C THR A 72 10.94 -12.98 -8.89
N ASP A 73 11.35 -12.15 -7.95
CA ASP A 73 10.67 -11.94 -6.66
C ASP A 73 9.28 -11.28 -6.84
N VAL A 74 9.17 -10.31 -7.75
CA VAL A 74 7.88 -9.71 -8.12
C VAL A 74 6.96 -10.75 -8.76
N LEU A 75 7.47 -11.57 -9.67
CA LEU A 75 6.70 -12.65 -10.31
C LEU A 75 6.33 -13.76 -9.34
N HIS A 76 7.16 -14.03 -8.34
CA HIS A 76 6.80 -14.95 -7.24
C HIS A 76 5.59 -14.41 -6.44
N ALA A 77 5.59 -13.11 -6.09
CA ALA A 77 4.44 -12.49 -5.43
C ALA A 77 3.16 -12.56 -6.29
N ARG A 78 3.26 -12.48 -7.62
CA ARG A 78 2.10 -12.59 -8.53
C ARG A 78 1.34 -13.91 -8.39
N GLN A 79 1.98 -14.98 -7.92
CA GLN A 79 1.32 -16.26 -7.68
C GLN A 79 0.25 -16.19 -6.57
N TYR A 80 0.34 -15.18 -5.70
CA TYR A 80 -0.55 -14.93 -4.57
C TYR A 80 -1.40 -13.66 -4.75
N ILE A 81 -0.91 -12.71 -5.55
CA ILE A 81 -1.51 -11.37 -5.69
C ILE A 81 -1.85 -11.13 -7.15
N HIS A 82 -3.11 -11.34 -7.52
CA HIS A 82 -3.59 -11.14 -8.89
C HIS A 82 -3.93 -9.65 -9.12
N SER A 83 -2.91 -8.88 -9.49
CA SER A 83 -3.05 -7.44 -9.74
C SER A 83 -1.97 -6.93 -10.70
N ALA A 84 -2.32 -5.98 -11.54
CA ALA A 84 -1.37 -5.23 -12.36
C ALA A 84 -0.74 -4.05 -11.59
N LEU A 85 -1.29 -3.67 -10.42
CA LEU A 85 -0.70 -2.61 -9.58
C LEU A 85 0.56 -3.12 -8.88
N PHE A 86 1.60 -2.31 -8.92
CA PHE A 86 2.88 -2.63 -8.29
C PHE A 86 3.42 -1.40 -7.55
N ARG A 87 3.98 -1.60 -6.36
CA ARG A 87 4.74 -0.58 -5.65
C ARG A 87 6.07 -1.17 -5.21
N PRO A 88 7.21 -0.54 -5.59
CA PRO A 88 8.51 -1.02 -5.16
C PRO A 88 8.73 -0.77 -3.66
N PRO A 89 9.22 -1.76 -2.89
CA PRO A 89 9.62 -1.54 -1.51
C PRO A 89 10.57 -0.36 -1.35
N TYR A 90 10.38 0.44 -0.29
CA TYR A 90 11.13 1.68 -0.04
C TYR A 90 10.97 2.76 -1.12
N GLY A 91 10.08 2.61 -2.09
CA GLY A 91 10.02 3.43 -3.29
C GLY A 91 11.24 3.30 -4.20
N ARG A 92 11.95 2.16 -4.15
CA ARG A 92 13.25 1.97 -4.80
C ARG A 92 13.21 0.86 -5.83
N SER A 93 13.17 1.26 -7.10
CA SER A 93 13.36 0.40 -8.27
C SER A 93 14.36 1.05 -9.22
N THR A 94 15.14 0.25 -9.94
CA THR A 94 16.00 0.77 -11.01
C THR A 94 15.18 0.95 -12.30
N ARG A 95 15.64 1.83 -13.20
CA ARG A 95 15.01 2.01 -14.50
C ARG A 95 14.85 0.67 -15.25
N ARG A 96 15.90 -0.16 -15.24
CA ARG A 96 15.88 -1.46 -15.92
C ARG A 96 14.83 -2.43 -15.32
N GLN A 97 14.66 -2.42 -14.00
CA GLN A 97 13.61 -3.23 -13.33
C GLN A 97 12.23 -2.78 -13.77
N ARG A 98 11.96 -1.48 -13.77
CA ARG A 98 10.66 -0.92 -14.21
C ARG A 98 10.37 -1.24 -15.68
N GLU A 99 11.34 -1.01 -16.57
CA GLU A 99 11.19 -1.31 -18.00
C GLU A 99 10.97 -2.80 -18.25
N THR A 100 11.59 -3.68 -17.45
CA THR A 100 11.35 -5.13 -17.55
C THR A 100 9.95 -5.49 -17.12
N LEU A 101 9.49 -4.98 -15.97
CA LEU A 101 8.15 -5.26 -15.42
C LEU A 101 7.02 -4.69 -16.31
N SER A 102 7.23 -3.53 -16.95
CA SER A 102 6.24 -2.92 -17.85
C SER A 102 6.15 -3.59 -19.22
N LYS A 103 7.12 -4.44 -19.60
CA LYS A 103 7.17 -5.14 -20.91
C LYS A 103 6.76 -6.62 -20.79
N LEU A 104 6.34 -7.08 -19.65
CA LEU A 104 5.80 -8.44 -19.48
C LEU A 104 4.50 -8.60 -20.29
N ALA A 105 4.14 -9.83 -20.63
CA ALA A 105 2.86 -10.13 -21.30
C ALA A 105 1.65 -9.59 -20.50
N GLU A 106 1.75 -9.65 -19.19
CA GLU A 106 0.86 -8.96 -18.26
C GLU A 106 1.68 -7.90 -17.52
N PRO A 107 1.67 -6.63 -17.98
CA PRO A 107 2.52 -5.59 -17.44
C PRO A 107 2.13 -5.16 -16.03
N PHE A 108 3.10 -4.68 -15.28
CA PHE A 108 2.86 -4.00 -14.03
C PHE A 108 2.87 -2.48 -14.21
N HIS A 109 1.93 -1.83 -13.52
CA HIS A 109 1.85 -0.37 -13.38
C HIS A 109 2.44 0.05 -12.04
N GLU A 110 3.57 0.77 -12.08
CA GLU A 110 4.22 1.27 -10.85
C GLU A 110 3.40 2.43 -10.27
N ILE A 111 2.92 2.26 -9.04
CA ILE A 111 2.13 3.24 -8.32
C ILE A 111 2.95 3.79 -7.16
N MET A 112 3.32 5.05 -7.24
CA MET A 112 3.98 5.78 -6.17
C MET A 112 2.96 6.54 -5.31
N TRP A 113 3.41 7.41 -4.44
CA TRP A 113 2.60 8.24 -3.56
C TRP A 113 2.91 9.72 -3.73
N THR A 114 1.96 10.56 -3.35
CA THR A 114 2.14 12.00 -3.29
C THR A 114 2.32 12.49 -1.85
N VAL A 115 1.80 11.74 -0.87
CA VAL A 115 1.88 12.07 0.56
C VAL A 115 2.40 10.89 1.35
N LEU A 116 3.52 11.10 2.06
CA LEU A 116 4.13 10.13 2.94
C LEU A 116 3.73 10.43 4.40
N SER A 117 3.02 9.51 5.04
CA SER A 117 2.62 9.64 6.44
C SER A 117 3.83 9.64 7.39
N GLY A 118 4.85 8.83 7.07
CA GLY A 118 6.04 8.62 7.88
C GLY A 118 5.81 7.65 9.06
N ASP A 119 4.72 6.90 9.06
CA ASP A 119 4.34 5.99 10.15
C ASP A 119 5.38 4.90 10.43
N PHE A 120 6.20 4.53 9.45
CA PHE A 120 7.32 3.59 9.59
C PHE A 120 8.53 4.18 10.34
N ASP A 121 8.64 5.50 10.48
CA ASP A 121 9.77 6.17 11.14
C ASP A 121 9.51 6.29 12.65
N LYS A 122 10.17 5.44 13.44
CA LYS A 122 10.05 5.43 14.90
C LYS A 122 10.57 6.71 15.59
N ARG A 123 11.25 7.61 14.86
CA ARG A 123 11.78 8.88 15.38
C ARG A 123 10.73 9.98 15.42
N ILE A 124 9.65 9.84 14.65
CA ILE A 124 8.56 10.83 14.67
C ILE A 124 7.46 10.42 15.64
N SER A 125 6.79 11.42 16.22
CA SER A 125 5.63 11.18 17.06
C SER A 125 4.39 10.79 16.24
N PRO A 126 3.39 10.12 16.83
CA PRO A 126 2.10 9.86 16.19
C PRO A 126 1.40 11.15 15.71
N GLN A 127 1.53 12.26 16.48
CA GLN A 127 0.99 13.56 16.11
C GLN A 127 1.67 14.14 14.86
N LYS A 128 3.00 13.94 14.72
CA LYS A 128 3.73 14.36 13.52
C LYS A 128 3.29 13.57 12.30
N CYS A 129 3.09 12.24 12.45
CA CYS A 129 2.56 11.38 11.40
C CYS A 129 1.18 11.88 10.92
N TYR A 130 0.26 12.17 11.82
CA TYR A 130 -1.04 12.76 11.50
C TYR A 130 -0.89 14.08 10.72
N LYS A 131 -0.06 15.01 11.23
CA LYS A 131 0.19 16.32 10.58
C LYS A 131 0.83 16.20 9.20
N ASN A 132 1.68 15.19 8.98
CA ASN A 132 2.27 14.93 7.67
C ASN A 132 1.19 14.63 6.62
N VAL A 133 0.07 14.03 7.02
CA VAL A 133 -1.03 13.73 6.11
C VAL A 133 -1.94 14.95 5.95
N VAL A 134 -2.50 15.48 7.04
CA VAL A 134 -3.54 16.53 6.94
C VAL A 134 -3.05 17.84 6.34
N ASN A 135 -1.76 18.13 6.45
CA ASN A 135 -1.20 19.37 5.92
C ASN A 135 -0.76 19.28 4.44
N ASN A 136 -0.75 18.06 3.85
CA ASN A 136 -0.20 17.86 2.51
C ASN A 136 -1.19 17.20 1.53
N VAL A 137 -2.32 16.69 2.01
CA VAL A 137 -3.33 16.08 1.15
C VAL A 137 -4.10 17.16 0.39
N VAL A 138 -4.28 16.91 -0.90
CA VAL A 138 -5.18 17.61 -1.81
C VAL A 138 -6.01 16.58 -2.59
N ASP A 139 -7.00 17.02 -3.35
CA ASP A 139 -7.78 16.13 -4.22
C ASP A 139 -6.88 15.31 -5.14
N GLY A 140 -7.15 14.00 -5.23
CA GLY A 140 -6.35 13.06 -6.01
C GLY A 140 -5.06 12.58 -5.33
N SER A 141 -4.77 13.01 -4.09
CA SER A 141 -3.59 12.54 -3.36
C SER A 141 -3.60 11.03 -3.12
N ILE A 142 -2.45 10.40 -3.35
CA ILE A 142 -2.16 9.02 -2.94
C ILE A 142 -1.35 9.07 -1.64
N VAL A 143 -1.98 8.71 -0.54
CA VAL A 143 -1.36 8.70 0.79
C VAL A 143 -0.87 7.31 1.12
N VAL A 144 0.39 7.17 1.59
CA VAL A 144 0.93 5.90 2.04
C VAL A 144 1.03 5.81 3.55
N PHE A 145 0.46 4.74 4.07
CA PHE A 145 0.63 4.16 5.41
C PHE A 145 1.17 2.72 5.27
N HIS A 146 1.50 2.09 6.40
CA HIS A 146 1.99 0.71 6.42
C HIS A 146 1.22 -0.10 7.47
N ASP A 147 0.61 -1.21 7.05
CA ASP A 147 -0.09 -2.12 7.97
C ASP A 147 0.86 -3.20 8.53
N SER A 148 1.93 -2.73 9.17
CA SER A 148 3.02 -3.53 9.74
C SER A 148 3.31 -3.14 11.20
N GLU A 149 3.92 -4.08 11.96
CA GLU A 149 4.25 -3.87 13.38
C GLU A 149 5.09 -2.61 13.61
N LYS A 150 6.03 -2.33 12.70
CA LYS A 150 6.91 -1.17 12.79
C LYS A 150 6.15 0.15 12.77
N ALA A 151 5.07 0.23 12.00
CA ALA A 151 4.27 1.42 11.80
C ALA A 151 3.11 1.54 12.80
N TYR A 152 2.68 0.44 13.41
CA TYR A 152 1.41 0.32 14.11
C TYR A 152 1.12 1.40 15.15
N GLU A 153 2.09 1.78 15.96
CA GLU A 153 1.89 2.81 17.00
C GLU A 153 1.44 4.15 16.39
N ARG A 154 2.03 4.56 15.27
CA ARG A 154 1.71 5.81 14.57
C ARG A 154 0.47 5.66 13.70
N LEU A 155 0.34 4.52 13.03
CA LEU A 155 -0.84 4.17 12.23
C LEU A 155 -2.12 4.20 13.07
N ARG A 156 -2.14 3.48 14.20
CA ARG A 156 -3.35 3.38 15.06
C ARG A 156 -3.80 4.72 15.65
N TYR A 157 -2.87 5.66 15.82
CA TYR A 157 -3.20 7.03 16.27
C TYR A 157 -3.67 7.89 15.10
N SER A 158 -3.00 7.79 13.96
CA SER A 158 -3.17 8.75 12.86
C SER A 158 -4.33 8.39 11.95
N LEU A 159 -4.51 7.10 11.62
CA LEU A 159 -5.50 6.68 10.63
C LEU A 159 -6.95 7.07 11.00
N PRO A 160 -7.46 6.81 12.23
CA PRO A 160 -8.81 7.21 12.60
C PRO A 160 -9.03 8.72 12.48
N LYS A 161 -8.04 9.50 12.92
CA LYS A 161 -8.09 10.97 12.88
C LYS A 161 -8.02 11.55 11.47
N VAL A 162 -7.24 10.91 10.58
CA VAL A 162 -7.17 11.28 9.17
C VAL A 162 -8.50 11.02 8.48
N LEU A 163 -9.09 9.85 8.72
CA LEU A 163 -10.41 9.50 8.17
C LEU A 163 -11.48 10.49 8.64
N GLU A 164 -11.57 10.75 9.94
CA GLU A 164 -12.51 11.71 10.52
C GLU A 164 -12.32 13.11 9.95
N TYR A 165 -11.08 13.61 9.91
CA TYR A 165 -10.73 14.96 9.45
C TYR A 165 -11.20 15.20 8.01
N PHE A 166 -10.87 14.28 7.08
CA PHE A 166 -11.22 14.45 5.68
C PHE A 166 -12.68 14.12 5.38
N ALA A 167 -13.28 13.14 6.07
CA ALA A 167 -14.70 12.86 5.93
C ALA A 167 -15.57 14.08 6.35
N ASN A 168 -15.19 14.78 7.43
CA ASN A 168 -15.87 16.01 7.87
C ASN A 168 -15.73 17.18 6.89
N GLN A 169 -14.76 17.11 5.96
CA GLN A 169 -14.59 18.08 4.87
C GLN A 169 -15.22 17.63 3.56
N GLY A 170 -15.94 16.50 3.55
CA GLY A 170 -16.62 15.98 2.36
C GLY A 170 -15.74 15.17 1.41
N TYR A 171 -14.50 14.83 1.81
CA TYR A 171 -13.65 13.96 0.99
C TYR A 171 -14.20 12.53 0.95
N GLN A 172 -14.06 11.92 -0.21
CA GLN A 172 -14.29 10.50 -0.42
C GLN A 172 -12.99 9.74 -0.57
N PHE A 173 -12.97 8.51 -0.07
CA PHE A 173 -11.78 7.66 -0.10
C PHE A 173 -11.98 6.54 -1.12
N HIS A 174 -11.25 6.60 -2.22
CA HIS A 174 -11.34 5.63 -3.29
C HIS A 174 -10.11 4.73 -3.32
N LYS A 175 -10.31 3.49 -3.80
CA LYS A 175 -9.22 2.61 -4.18
C LYS A 175 -8.64 3.04 -5.54
N ILE A 176 -7.39 2.67 -5.82
CA ILE A 176 -6.79 2.85 -7.14
C ILE A 176 -7.42 1.82 -8.09
N SER A 177 -7.95 2.29 -9.19
CA SER A 177 -8.50 1.46 -10.27
C SER A 177 -7.53 1.41 -11.45
N THR A 178 -7.36 0.25 -12.07
CA THR A 178 -6.59 0.10 -13.31
C THR A 178 -7.20 0.87 -14.47
N GLU A 179 -8.51 1.06 -14.47
CA GLU A 179 -9.21 1.88 -15.50
C GLU A 179 -8.77 3.36 -15.52
N ILE A 180 -8.21 3.87 -14.43
CA ILE A 180 -7.68 5.25 -14.34
C ILE A 180 -6.28 5.33 -14.95
N ILE A 181 -5.56 4.22 -15.03
CA ILE A 181 -4.15 4.17 -15.46
C ILE A 181 -4.05 4.00 -16.98
N GLU A 182 -5.07 3.44 -17.61
CA GLU A 182 -5.12 3.13 -19.05
C GLU A 182 -5.64 4.32 -19.90
N LYS A 183 -5.95 5.45 -19.29
CA LYS A 183 -6.35 6.72 -19.95
C LYS A 183 -5.20 7.72 -19.97
#